data_490595d8d4b86b4c60d2118d6aa18c26
#
_entry.id   490595d8d4b86b4c60d2118d6aa18c26
#
_cell.length_a   1.000
_cell.length_b   1.000
_cell.length_c   1.000
_cell.angle_alpha   90.00
_cell.angle_beta   90.00
_cell.angle_gamma   90.00
#
_symmetry.space_group_name_H-M   'P 1'
#
loop_
_entity.id
_entity.type
_entity.pdbx_description
1 polymer ?
#
loop_
_entity_poly.entity_id
_entity_poly.type
_entity_poly.pdbx_seq_one_letter_code
_entity_poly.pdbx_strand_id
1 'polypeptide(L)'
;MRMKINFIKEVLILFLASSCHFKEDIYINEDGTGQIMAECVRDEGIFMQFQGDDYLQDEFVDSTYVVKNIIEQEKENFSRFLPEHQELLRKYEDVKVHIKKDSYTKEYRKSVSLPFKNINHVEDLSNVLDYVDDLQHNYPMKPEGKRTHLTYAFDGTTFKRVFKVLNQANYDEYKPSIESAKQIINITNGSYTANYHFPRKIKSFSNPEAVLSADKKSLSLKMSLIDCLDKPETTSLEVVLEN
;
A
#
# COMPACT_ATOMS: atom_id res chain seq x y z
N MET A 1 22.46 0.32 22.79
CA MET A 1 22.94 0.92 21.52
C MET A 1 22.23 0.38 20.27
N ARG A 2 21.55 -0.78 20.32
CA ARG A 2 20.76 -1.35 19.21
C ARG A 2 19.44 -0.59 18.89
N MET A 3 18.85 0.11 19.84
CA MET A 3 17.58 0.84 19.66
C MET A 3 17.68 2.06 18.72
N LYS A 4 18.83 2.72 18.63
CA LYS A 4 19.05 3.87 17.74
C LYS A 4 19.12 3.52 16.24
N ILE A 5 19.57 2.30 15.90
CA ILE A 5 19.75 1.88 14.50
C ILE A 5 18.40 1.57 13.84
N ASN A 6 17.44 0.98 14.58
CA ASN A 6 16.10 0.71 14.06
C ASN A 6 15.29 2.00 13.86
N PHE A 7 15.42 2.97 14.78
CA PHE A 7 14.78 4.27 14.67
C PHE A 7 15.26 5.05 13.43
N ILE A 8 16.57 5.00 13.13
CA ILE A 8 17.13 5.67 11.93
C ILE A 8 16.62 4.99 10.63
N LYS A 9 16.49 3.66 10.61
CA LYS A 9 15.94 2.93 9.46
C LYS A 9 14.45 3.23 9.23
N GLU A 10 13.64 3.27 10.29
CA GLU A 10 12.21 3.60 10.21
C GLU A 10 12.00 5.06 9.77
N VAL A 11 12.81 5.99 10.27
CA VAL A 11 12.79 7.38 9.83
C VAL A 11 13.24 7.50 8.38
N LEU A 12 14.26 6.75 7.94
CA LEU A 12 14.73 6.75 6.57
C LEU A 12 13.68 6.20 5.58
N ILE A 13 12.93 5.16 5.97
CA ILE A 13 11.83 4.61 5.17
C ILE A 13 10.69 5.63 5.04
N LEU A 14 10.36 6.35 6.10
CA LEU A 14 9.39 7.47 6.07
C LEU A 14 9.87 8.61 5.17
N PHE A 15 11.17 8.93 5.18
CA PHE A 15 11.75 9.91 4.28
C PHE A 15 11.62 9.52 2.80
N LEU A 16 11.81 8.24 2.49
CA LEU A 16 11.66 7.71 1.12
C LEU A 16 10.20 7.70 0.63
N ALA A 17 9.24 7.54 1.56
CA ALA A 17 7.80 7.54 1.25
C ALA A 17 7.18 8.95 1.22
N SER A 18 7.84 9.95 1.81
CA SER A 18 7.24 11.28 2.02
C SER A 18 7.02 12.10 0.75
N SER A 19 7.73 11.78 -0.35
CA SER A 19 7.52 12.38 -1.67
C SER A 19 6.62 11.55 -2.58
N CYS A 20 5.95 10.53 -2.05
CA CYS A 20 5.16 9.61 -2.84
C CYS A 20 3.68 10.02 -2.94
N HIS A 21 3.14 9.80 -4.12
CA HIS A 21 1.71 9.80 -4.37
C HIS A 21 1.25 8.33 -4.47
N PHE A 22 0.36 7.96 -3.56
CA PHE A 22 -0.23 6.63 -3.56
C PHE A 22 -1.57 6.67 -4.28
N LYS A 23 -1.79 5.69 -5.14
CA LYS A 23 -3.05 5.51 -5.83
C LYS A 23 -3.50 4.05 -5.69
N GLU A 24 -4.77 3.86 -5.35
CA GLU A 24 -5.42 2.56 -5.30
C GLU A 24 -6.64 2.59 -6.22
N ASP A 25 -6.76 1.63 -7.13
CA ASP A 25 -7.92 1.44 -7.98
C ASP A 25 -8.51 0.05 -7.69
N ILE A 26 -9.76 0.00 -7.28
CA ILE A 26 -10.49 -1.24 -6.99
C ILE A 26 -11.66 -1.37 -7.96
N TYR A 27 -11.65 -2.44 -8.75
CA TYR A 27 -12.71 -2.79 -9.69
C TYR A 27 -13.48 -3.99 -9.16
N ILE A 28 -14.78 -3.86 -8.99
CA ILE A 28 -15.68 -4.92 -8.53
C ILE A 28 -16.69 -5.23 -9.63
N ASN A 29 -16.79 -6.50 -10.01
CA ASN A 29 -17.74 -6.99 -10.97
C ASN A 29 -19.06 -7.39 -10.30
N GLU A 30 -20.12 -7.65 -11.10
CA GLU A 30 -21.45 -8.03 -10.60
C GLU A 30 -21.42 -9.34 -9.79
N ASP A 31 -20.54 -10.27 -10.16
CA ASP A 31 -20.34 -11.56 -9.47
C ASP A 31 -19.42 -11.49 -8.23
N GLY A 32 -18.96 -10.29 -7.86
CA GLY A 32 -18.04 -10.06 -6.74
C GLY A 32 -16.58 -10.36 -7.03
N THR A 33 -16.22 -10.79 -8.25
CA THR A 33 -14.83 -10.84 -8.71
C THR A 33 -14.30 -9.45 -9.00
N GLY A 34 -12.99 -9.30 -9.19
CA GLY A 34 -12.45 -8.00 -9.56
C GLY A 34 -10.94 -7.94 -9.53
N GLN A 35 -10.43 -6.72 -9.41
CA GLN A 35 -9.00 -6.44 -9.37
C GLN A 35 -8.72 -5.26 -8.43
N ILE A 36 -7.64 -5.37 -7.66
CA ILE A 36 -7.00 -4.25 -6.97
C ILE A 36 -5.71 -3.91 -7.69
N MET A 37 -5.47 -2.62 -7.90
CA MET A 37 -4.21 -2.07 -8.38
C MET A 37 -3.79 -0.98 -7.41
N ALA A 38 -2.60 -1.09 -6.81
CA ALA A 38 -2.03 -0.06 -5.96
C ALA A 38 -0.69 0.40 -6.55
N GLU A 39 -0.47 1.69 -6.57
CA GLU A 39 0.69 2.32 -7.17
C GLU A 39 1.27 3.38 -6.23
N CYS A 40 2.58 3.42 -6.13
CA CYS A 40 3.34 4.50 -5.51
C CYS A 40 4.22 5.16 -6.57
N VAL A 41 4.01 6.45 -6.78
CA VAL A 41 4.87 7.28 -7.64
C VAL A 41 5.59 8.28 -6.77
N ARG A 42 6.92 8.25 -6.77
CA ARG A 42 7.74 9.20 -6.01
C ARG A 42 8.03 10.43 -6.87
N ASP A 43 7.94 11.62 -6.28
CA ASP A 43 8.45 12.85 -6.90
C ASP A 43 9.98 12.83 -6.92
N GLU A 44 10.55 12.49 -8.07
CA GLU A 44 12.00 12.40 -8.24
C GLU A 44 12.69 13.76 -8.19
N GLY A 45 11.99 14.84 -8.56
CA GLY A 45 12.55 16.21 -8.48
C GLY A 45 12.87 16.61 -7.03
N ILE A 46 11.98 16.30 -6.12
CA ILE A 46 12.18 16.51 -4.68
C ILE A 46 13.19 15.52 -4.12
N PHE A 47 13.06 14.23 -4.48
CA PHE A 47 13.98 13.19 -4.02
C PHE A 47 15.43 13.48 -4.41
N MET A 48 15.68 13.97 -5.64
CA MET A 48 17.01 14.39 -6.10
C MET A 48 17.61 15.50 -5.23
N GLN A 49 16.81 16.47 -4.78
CA GLN A 49 17.29 17.54 -3.90
C GLN A 49 17.77 17.01 -2.55
N PHE A 50 17.15 15.94 -2.03
CA PHE A 50 17.58 15.29 -0.80
C PHE A 50 18.79 14.38 -0.98
N GLN A 51 18.91 13.70 -2.12
CA GLN A 51 20.01 12.79 -2.41
C GLN A 51 21.28 13.53 -2.86
N GLY A 52 21.14 14.71 -3.44
CA GLY A 52 22.28 15.46 -3.98
C GLY A 52 23.07 14.65 -5.00
N ASP A 53 24.39 14.64 -4.85
CA ASP A 53 25.31 13.95 -5.78
C ASP A 53 25.12 12.41 -5.81
N ASP A 54 24.60 11.82 -4.74
CA ASP A 54 24.37 10.38 -4.66
C ASP A 54 23.25 9.90 -5.59
N TYR A 55 22.36 10.79 -6.02
CA TYR A 55 21.29 10.43 -6.96
C TYR A 55 21.81 9.96 -8.32
N LEU A 56 22.92 10.49 -8.80
CA LEU A 56 23.50 10.13 -10.10
C LEU A 56 24.04 8.70 -10.14
N GLN A 57 24.21 8.06 -8.99
CA GLN A 57 24.65 6.68 -8.85
C GLN A 57 23.48 5.68 -8.86
N ASP A 58 22.25 6.16 -8.99
CA ASP A 58 21.07 5.30 -9.01
C ASP A 58 21.03 4.42 -10.26
N GLU A 59 20.71 3.15 -10.04
CA GLU A 59 20.61 2.15 -11.10
C GLU A 59 19.28 2.28 -11.87
N PHE A 60 19.32 1.89 -13.15
CA PHE A 60 18.13 1.65 -13.95
C PHE A 60 17.50 0.30 -13.56
N VAL A 61 16.20 0.31 -13.21
CA VAL A 61 15.41 -0.89 -12.92
C VAL A 61 14.10 -0.83 -13.70
N ASP A 62 13.78 -1.89 -14.43
CA ASP A 62 12.45 -2.12 -14.99
C ASP A 62 12.16 -3.61 -14.84
N SER A 63 11.51 -3.98 -13.74
CA SER A 63 11.31 -5.36 -13.34
C SER A 63 9.84 -5.66 -13.07
N THR A 64 9.39 -6.78 -13.61
CA THR A 64 8.04 -7.31 -13.35
C THR A 64 8.13 -8.76 -12.91
N TYR A 65 7.45 -9.09 -11.82
CA TYR A 65 7.36 -10.48 -11.32
C TYR A 65 6.00 -10.75 -10.67
N VAL A 66 5.70 -12.03 -10.48
CA VAL A 66 4.59 -12.52 -9.68
C VAL A 66 5.18 -13.15 -8.41
N VAL A 67 4.57 -12.88 -7.25
CA VAL A 67 5.10 -13.34 -5.95
C VAL A 67 5.31 -14.85 -5.92
N LYS A 68 4.42 -15.63 -6.54
CA LYS A 68 4.58 -17.09 -6.70
C LYS A 68 5.91 -17.48 -7.30
N ASN A 69 6.36 -16.76 -8.32
CA ASN A 69 7.65 -17.07 -8.98
C ASN A 69 8.83 -16.82 -8.04
N ILE A 70 8.75 -15.78 -7.21
CA ILE A 70 9.77 -15.51 -6.19
C ILE A 70 9.77 -16.61 -5.12
N ILE A 71 8.60 -17.05 -4.65
CA ILE A 71 8.49 -18.18 -3.71
C ILE A 71 9.14 -19.44 -4.29
N GLU A 72 8.95 -19.72 -5.58
CA GLU A 72 9.53 -20.89 -6.26
C GLU A 72 11.06 -20.74 -6.45
N GLN A 73 11.55 -19.54 -6.77
CA GLN A 73 12.96 -19.24 -6.90
C GLN A 73 13.69 -19.33 -5.55
N GLU A 74 13.07 -18.80 -4.51
CA GLU A 74 13.62 -18.72 -3.14
C GLU A 74 13.09 -19.83 -2.23
N LYS A 75 12.79 -21.02 -2.78
CA LYS A 75 12.19 -22.13 -2.05
C LYS A 75 12.96 -22.57 -0.80
N GLU A 76 14.29 -22.39 -0.80
CA GLU A 76 15.13 -22.72 0.34
C GLU A 76 14.90 -21.72 1.48
N ASN A 77 14.92 -20.42 1.19
CA ASN A 77 14.61 -19.38 2.17
C ASN A 77 13.17 -19.52 2.68
N PHE A 78 12.22 -19.74 1.75
CA PHE A 78 10.81 -19.95 2.07
C PHE A 78 10.62 -21.12 3.06
N SER A 79 11.34 -22.22 2.89
CA SER A 79 11.24 -23.39 3.78
C SER A 79 11.73 -23.13 5.21
N ARG A 80 12.53 -22.08 5.43
CA ARG A 80 13.05 -21.68 6.74
C ARG A 80 12.08 -20.78 7.53
N PHE A 81 11.07 -20.24 6.87
CA PHE A 81 10.05 -19.42 7.53
C PHE A 81 9.12 -20.28 8.39
N LEU A 82 8.55 -19.66 9.42
CA LEU A 82 7.53 -20.31 10.24
C LEU A 82 6.31 -20.69 9.36
N PRO A 83 5.58 -21.77 9.68
CA PRO A 83 4.44 -22.19 8.88
C PRO A 83 3.39 -21.09 8.64
N GLU A 84 3.12 -20.28 9.66
CA GLU A 84 2.21 -19.12 9.57
C GLU A 84 2.71 -18.03 8.61
N HIS A 85 4.03 -17.82 8.52
CA HIS A 85 4.62 -16.86 7.58
C HIS A 85 4.59 -17.40 6.15
N GLN A 86 4.79 -18.71 5.97
CA GLN A 86 4.64 -19.36 4.68
C GLN A 86 3.19 -19.28 4.19
N GLU A 87 2.20 -19.51 5.07
CA GLU A 87 0.79 -19.38 4.75
C GLU A 87 0.44 -17.93 4.37
N LEU A 88 0.96 -16.94 5.09
CA LEU A 88 0.78 -15.53 4.77
C LEU A 88 1.32 -15.18 3.39
N LEU A 89 2.55 -15.61 3.04
CA LEU A 89 3.14 -15.38 1.72
C LEU A 89 2.32 -16.04 0.60
N ARG A 90 1.74 -17.23 0.84
CA ARG A 90 0.88 -17.90 -0.15
C ARG A 90 -0.39 -17.12 -0.46
N LYS A 91 -0.92 -16.33 0.48
CA LYS A 91 -2.08 -15.45 0.22
C LYS A 91 -1.76 -14.34 -0.77
N TYR A 92 -0.49 -14.03 -0.97
CA TYR A 92 0.00 -13.04 -1.94
C TYR A 92 0.53 -13.67 -3.24
N GLU A 93 0.44 -15.00 -3.43
CA GLU A 93 1.08 -15.70 -4.55
C GLU A 93 0.67 -15.17 -5.93
N ASP A 94 -0.57 -14.70 -6.10
CA ASP A 94 -1.10 -14.14 -7.35
C ASP A 94 -0.82 -12.63 -7.51
N VAL A 95 -0.15 -11.99 -6.54
CA VAL A 95 0.20 -10.58 -6.63
C VAL A 95 1.28 -10.41 -7.69
N LYS A 96 0.99 -9.55 -8.67
CA LYS A 96 1.98 -9.08 -9.66
C LYS A 96 2.56 -7.76 -9.18
N VAL A 97 3.88 -7.67 -9.21
CA VAL A 97 4.66 -6.48 -8.85
C VAL A 97 5.38 -5.94 -10.09
N HIS A 98 5.37 -4.62 -10.25
CA HIS A 98 6.19 -3.92 -11.23
C HIS A 98 6.95 -2.79 -10.53
N ILE A 99 8.25 -2.74 -10.72
CA ILE A 99 9.14 -1.71 -10.18
C ILE A 99 9.86 -1.08 -11.35
N LYS A 100 9.71 0.23 -11.50
CA LYS A 100 10.45 1.02 -12.50
C LYS A 100 11.18 2.16 -11.82
N LYS A 101 12.47 2.26 -12.09
CA LYS A 101 13.35 3.33 -11.64
C LYS A 101 14.25 3.73 -12.78
N ASP A 102 14.23 5.00 -13.16
CA ASP A 102 15.05 5.57 -14.22
C ASP A 102 15.52 6.95 -13.79
N SER A 103 16.80 7.07 -13.45
CA SER A 103 17.41 8.33 -13.00
C SER A 103 17.52 9.37 -14.13
N TYR A 104 17.54 8.96 -15.41
CA TYR A 104 17.58 9.90 -16.55
C TYR A 104 16.23 10.56 -16.81
N THR A 105 15.16 9.76 -16.84
CA THR A 105 13.80 10.26 -17.03
C THR A 105 13.17 10.74 -15.72
N LYS A 106 13.88 10.54 -14.59
CA LYS A 106 13.42 10.89 -13.23
C LYS A 106 12.11 10.19 -12.88
N GLU A 107 11.97 8.94 -13.30
CA GLU A 107 10.82 8.11 -13.00
C GLU A 107 11.14 7.13 -11.87
N TYR A 108 10.28 7.10 -10.85
CA TYR A 108 10.24 6.06 -9.84
C TYR A 108 8.81 5.67 -9.57
N ARG A 109 8.49 4.40 -9.85
CA ARG A 109 7.16 3.84 -9.71
C ARG A 109 7.25 2.42 -9.17
N LYS A 110 6.44 2.14 -8.16
CA LYS A 110 6.16 0.77 -7.72
C LYS A 110 4.68 0.53 -7.84
N SER A 111 4.28 -0.57 -8.45
CA SER A 111 2.88 -0.97 -8.52
C SER A 111 2.71 -2.44 -8.16
N VAL A 112 1.59 -2.73 -7.52
CA VAL A 112 1.13 -4.07 -7.23
C VAL A 112 -0.28 -4.24 -7.80
N SER A 113 -0.59 -5.43 -8.33
CA SER A 113 -1.93 -5.74 -8.79
C SER A 113 -2.31 -7.16 -8.41
N LEU A 114 -3.57 -7.33 -8.01
CA LEU A 114 -4.13 -8.61 -7.58
C LEU A 114 -5.53 -8.78 -8.18
N PRO A 115 -5.74 -9.73 -9.11
CA PRO A 115 -7.07 -10.18 -9.45
C PRO A 115 -7.65 -11.00 -8.29
N PHE A 116 -8.90 -10.80 -7.94
CA PHE A 116 -9.54 -11.54 -6.87
C PHE A 116 -10.87 -12.19 -7.32
N LYS A 117 -11.17 -13.34 -6.73
CA LYS A 117 -12.46 -14.02 -6.91
C LYS A 117 -13.52 -13.52 -5.93
N ASN A 118 -13.09 -13.00 -4.77
CA ASN A 118 -13.94 -12.44 -3.74
C ASN A 118 -13.12 -11.44 -2.92
N ILE A 119 -13.53 -10.18 -2.92
CA ILE A 119 -12.81 -9.12 -2.22
C ILE A 119 -12.75 -9.32 -0.70
N ASN A 120 -13.70 -10.08 -0.13
CA ASN A 120 -13.70 -10.40 1.31
C ASN A 120 -12.51 -11.23 1.76
N HIS A 121 -11.79 -11.86 0.82
CA HIS A 121 -10.61 -12.70 1.08
C HIS A 121 -9.30 -12.01 0.67
N VAL A 122 -9.36 -10.76 0.25
CA VAL A 122 -8.16 -10.00 -0.12
C VAL A 122 -7.46 -9.53 1.14
N GLU A 123 -6.19 -9.92 1.27
CA GLU A 123 -5.33 -9.44 2.35
C GLU A 123 -4.85 -8.00 2.08
N ASP A 124 -4.45 -7.32 3.14
CA ASP A 124 -3.84 -5.99 3.06
C ASP A 124 -2.52 -6.04 2.28
N LEU A 125 -2.48 -5.41 1.10
CA LEU A 125 -1.34 -5.42 0.18
C LEU A 125 -0.20 -4.49 0.61
N SER A 126 -0.35 -3.70 1.67
CA SER A 126 0.62 -2.66 2.06
C SER A 126 2.01 -3.20 2.39
N ASN A 127 2.12 -4.45 2.83
CA ASN A 127 3.39 -5.05 3.26
C ASN A 127 3.90 -6.15 2.30
N VAL A 128 3.26 -6.36 1.15
CA VAL A 128 3.65 -7.47 0.26
C VAL A 128 5.09 -7.33 -0.24
N LEU A 129 5.53 -6.09 -0.54
CA LEU A 129 6.89 -5.84 -1.01
C LEU A 129 7.93 -6.10 0.06
N ASP A 130 7.64 -5.73 1.32
CA ASP A 130 8.54 -5.98 2.44
C ASP A 130 8.69 -7.49 2.69
N TYR A 131 7.59 -8.25 2.62
CA TYR A 131 7.63 -9.71 2.78
C TYR A 131 8.36 -10.41 1.64
N VAL A 132 8.26 -9.89 0.42
CA VAL A 132 9.04 -10.41 -0.72
C VAL A 132 10.53 -10.10 -0.54
N ASP A 133 10.89 -8.91 -0.06
CA ASP A 133 12.26 -8.53 0.25
C ASP A 133 12.85 -9.41 1.36
N ASP A 134 12.09 -9.63 2.45
CA ASP A 134 12.46 -10.54 3.53
C ASP A 134 12.75 -11.97 2.99
N LEU A 135 11.91 -12.45 2.07
CA LEU A 135 12.09 -13.76 1.44
C LEU A 135 13.38 -13.81 0.59
N GLN A 136 13.61 -12.81 -0.26
CA GLN A 136 14.76 -12.77 -1.16
C GLN A 136 16.09 -12.68 -0.41
N HIS A 137 16.11 -11.97 0.73
CA HIS A 137 17.32 -11.76 1.53
C HIS A 137 17.43 -12.67 2.75
N ASN A 138 16.49 -13.62 2.92
CA ASN A 138 16.41 -14.49 4.10
C ASN A 138 16.38 -13.69 5.42
N TYR A 139 15.64 -12.59 5.44
CA TYR A 139 15.41 -11.82 6.67
C TYR A 139 14.22 -12.40 7.46
N PRO A 140 14.19 -12.23 8.79
CA PRO A 140 13.05 -12.66 9.59
C PRO A 140 11.80 -11.83 9.26
N MET A 141 10.75 -12.46 8.75
CA MET A 141 9.44 -11.82 8.64
C MET A 141 8.89 -11.45 10.02
N LYS A 142 8.26 -10.28 10.12
CA LYS A 142 7.67 -9.78 11.37
C LYS A 142 6.24 -9.26 11.16
N PRO A 143 5.29 -10.11 10.74
CA PRO A 143 3.90 -9.68 10.51
C PRO A 143 3.21 -9.18 11.79
N GLU A 144 3.64 -9.64 12.97
CA GLU A 144 3.16 -9.19 14.27
C GLU A 144 3.50 -7.72 14.58
N GLY A 145 4.48 -7.15 13.88
CA GLY A 145 4.84 -5.73 13.97
C GLY A 145 3.87 -4.78 13.28
N LYS A 146 2.85 -5.30 12.59
CA LYS A 146 1.82 -4.47 11.94
C LYS A 146 1.10 -3.61 12.97
N ARG A 147 1.02 -2.33 12.69
CA ARG A 147 0.32 -1.34 13.54
C ARG A 147 -1.12 -1.15 13.12
N THR A 148 -1.38 -1.34 11.84
CA THR A 148 -2.67 -1.09 11.20
C THR A 148 -3.04 -2.25 10.29
N HIS A 149 -4.32 -2.37 9.96
CA HIS A 149 -4.84 -3.38 9.06
C HIS A 149 -5.98 -2.84 8.21
N LEU A 150 -5.91 -3.09 6.92
CA LEU A 150 -6.93 -2.75 5.94
C LEU A 150 -7.72 -4.01 5.57
N THR A 151 -9.03 -3.94 5.66
CA THR A 151 -9.94 -5.00 5.25
C THR A 151 -10.99 -4.50 4.30
N TYR A 152 -11.47 -5.39 3.44
CA TYR A 152 -12.56 -5.15 2.51
C TYR A 152 -13.71 -6.12 2.79
N ALA A 153 -14.94 -5.68 2.51
CA ALA A 153 -16.12 -6.53 2.51
C ALA A 153 -17.08 -6.09 1.41
N PHE A 154 -17.71 -7.05 0.74
CA PHE A 154 -18.77 -6.80 -0.24
C PHE A 154 -19.80 -7.94 -0.15
N ASP A 155 -21.06 -7.59 0.07
CA ASP A 155 -22.18 -8.53 0.20
C ASP A 155 -23.09 -8.57 -1.06
N GLY A 156 -22.63 -7.95 -2.15
CA GLY A 156 -23.39 -7.77 -3.38
C GLY A 156 -24.14 -6.44 -3.45
N THR A 157 -24.34 -5.74 -2.34
CA THR A 157 -25.04 -4.44 -2.28
C THR A 157 -24.22 -3.38 -1.55
N THR A 158 -23.53 -3.77 -0.49
CA THR A 158 -22.74 -2.88 0.34
C THR A 158 -21.27 -3.24 0.28
N PHE A 159 -20.47 -2.28 -0.13
CA PHE A 159 -19.00 -2.37 -0.05
C PHE A 159 -18.51 -1.63 1.19
N LYS A 160 -17.55 -2.23 1.87
CA LYS A 160 -16.86 -1.62 3.01
C LYS A 160 -15.35 -1.73 2.85
N ARG A 161 -14.67 -0.63 3.09
CA ARG A 161 -13.22 -0.54 3.29
C ARG A 161 -12.99 -0.06 4.72
N VAL A 162 -12.35 -0.86 5.53
CA VAL A 162 -12.17 -0.56 6.95
C VAL A 162 -10.69 -0.58 7.30
N PHE A 163 -10.20 0.54 7.75
CA PHE A 163 -8.84 0.69 8.26
C PHE A 163 -8.88 0.70 9.79
N LYS A 164 -8.08 -0.15 10.44
CA LYS A 164 -8.06 -0.31 11.89
C LYS A 164 -6.63 -0.20 12.43
N VAL A 165 -6.49 0.44 13.58
CA VAL A 165 -5.30 0.31 14.43
C VAL A 165 -5.40 -1.03 15.17
N LEU A 166 -4.42 -1.91 14.98
CA LEU A 166 -4.40 -3.25 15.59
C LEU A 166 -3.91 -3.21 17.04
N ASN A 167 -2.91 -2.38 17.30
CA ASN A 167 -2.31 -2.23 18.61
C ASN A 167 -2.05 -0.76 18.89
N GLN A 168 -2.81 -0.17 19.80
CA GLN A 168 -2.74 1.25 20.12
C GLN A 168 -1.37 1.63 20.71
N ALA A 169 -0.78 0.79 21.54
CA ALA A 169 0.53 1.08 22.14
C ALA A 169 1.63 1.15 21.07
N ASN A 170 1.69 0.17 20.16
CA ASN A 170 2.63 0.16 19.03
C ASN A 170 2.40 1.35 18.08
N TYR A 171 1.15 1.75 17.89
CA TYR A 171 0.80 2.91 17.08
C TYR A 171 1.23 4.22 17.76
N ASP A 172 1.04 4.35 19.06
CA ASP A 172 1.45 5.52 19.84
C ASP A 172 2.98 5.66 19.90
N GLU A 173 3.73 4.56 19.96
CA GLU A 173 5.18 4.57 19.82
C GLU A 173 5.65 5.08 18.45
N TYR A 174 4.84 4.93 17.42
CA TYR A 174 5.15 5.38 16.07
C TYR A 174 4.80 6.87 15.81
N LYS A 175 3.91 7.47 16.59
CA LYS A 175 3.50 8.88 16.43
C LYS A 175 4.65 9.88 16.33
N PRO A 176 5.74 9.80 17.12
CA PRO A 176 6.88 10.72 16.98
C PRO A 176 7.53 10.65 15.59
N SER A 177 7.53 9.48 14.95
CA SER A 177 8.05 9.31 13.58
C SER A 177 7.12 9.98 12.56
N ILE A 178 5.79 9.88 12.75
CA ILE A 178 4.80 10.59 11.93
C ILE A 178 5.00 12.10 12.07
N GLU A 179 5.15 12.63 13.28
CA GLU A 179 5.39 14.06 13.51
C GLU A 179 6.67 14.55 12.82
N SER A 180 7.75 13.76 12.86
CA SER A 180 9.00 14.08 12.17
C SER A 180 8.83 14.09 10.64
N ALA A 181 7.98 13.21 10.09
CA ALA A 181 7.71 13.14 8.67
C ALA A 181 6.79 14.23 8.14
N LYS A 182 5.94 14.84 9.00
CA LYS A 182 4.93 15.84 8.59
C LYS A 182 5.50 17.01 7.81
N GLN A 183 6.66 17.53 8.20
CA GLN A 183 7.28 18.66 7.51
C GLN A 183 7.61 18.30 6.05
N ILE A 184 8.17 17.12 5.83
CA ILE A 184 8.56 16.65 4.50
C ILE A 184 7.32 16.33 3.67
N ILE A 185 6.35 15.62 4.24
CA ILE A 185 5.08 15.29 3.57
C ILE A 185 4.36 16.58 3.12
N ASN A 186 4.37 17.63 3.94
CA ASN A 186 3.79 18.94 3.58
C ASN A 186 4.53 19.59 2.41
N ILE A 187 5.87 19.55 2.40
CA ILE A 187 6.68 20.12 1.31
C ILE A 187 6.42 19.35 0.00
N THR A 188 6.26 18.03 0.08
CA THR A 188 6.11 17.13 -1.07
C THR A 188 4.66 16.99 -1.54
N ASN A 189 3.68 17.52 -0.78
CA ASN A 189 2.25 17.31 -1.02
C ASN A 189 1.88 15.83 -1.18
N GLY A 190 2.52 14.95 -0.40
CA GLY A 190 2.25 13.52 -0.41
C GLY A 190 0.75 13.22 -0.26
N SER A 191 0.20 12.39 -1.14
CA SER A 191 -1.23 12.13 -1.19
C SER A 191 -1.54 10.65 -1.38
N TYR A 192 -2.73 10.26 -0.92
CA TYR A 192 -3.32 8.97 -1.18
C TYR A 192 -4.65 9.17 -1.90
N THR A 193 -4.84 8.49 -3.03
CA THR A 193 -6.09 8.53 -3.80
C THR A 193 -6.62 7.10 -3.95
N ALA A 194 -7.83 6.84 -3.45
CA ALA A 194 -8.52 5.58 -3.63
C ALA A 194 -9.70 5.76 -4.57
N ASN A 195 -9.72 4.97 -5.65
CA ASN A 195 -10.79 4.95 -6.64
C ASN A 195 -11.51 3.60 -6.58
N TYR A 196 -12.82 3.64 -6.58
CA TYR A 196 -13.68 2.47 -6.50
C TYR A 196 -14.59 2.46 -7.71
N HIS A 197 -14.65 1.31 -8.41
CA HIS A 197 -15.45 1.11 -9.61
C HIS A 197 -16.42 -0.04 -9.35
N PHE A 198 -17.72 0.25 -9.48
CA PHE A 198 -18.79 -0.67 -9.19
C PHE A 198 -19.59 -1.03 -10.44
N PRO A 199 -20.19 -2.22 -10.50
CA PRO A 199 -21.01 -2.63 -11.63
C PRO A 199 -22.33 -1.86 -11.71
N ARG A 200 -22.87 -1.43 -10.57
CA ARG A 200 -24.14 -0.71 -10.43
C ARG A 200 -23.93 0.71 -9.90
N LYS A 201 -24.96 1.53 -10.01
CA LYS A 201 -24.93 2.90 -9.50
C LYS A 201 -24.84 2.93 -7.98
N ILE A 202 -24.11 3.90 -7.47
CA ILE A 202 -23.96 4.19 -6.06
C ILE A 202 -25.20 4.96 -5.58
N LYS A 203 -25.86 4.41 -4.57
CA LYS A 203 -27.02 5.02 -3.89
C LYS A 203 -26.56 6.00 -2.79
N SER A 204 -25.58 5.60 -1.99
CA SER A 204 -25.04 6.41 -0.90
C SER A 204 -23.64 5.96 -0.51
N PHE A 205 -22.90 6.83 0.15
CA PHE A 205 -21.57 6.53 0.71
C PHE A 205 -21.35 7.33 2.00
N SER A 206 -20.48 6.83 2.88
CA SER A 206 -20.29 7.35 4.24
C SER A 206 -19.30 8.51 4.34
N ASN A 207 -18.31 8.61 3.44
CA ASN A 207 -17.27 9.61 3.54
C ASN A 207 -17.62 10.86 2.72
N PRO A 208 -17.82 12.04 3.36
CA PRO A 208 -18.25 13.27 2.66
C PRO A 208 -17.20 13.85 1.73
N GLU A 209 -15.91 13.50 1.89
CA GLU A 209 -14.82 13.95 1.02
C GLU A 209 -14.76 13.18 -0.30
N ALA A 210 -15.53 12.08 -0.41
CA ALA A 210 -15.53 11.26 -1.60
C ALA A 210 -16.30 11.93 -2.74
N VAL A 211 -15.77 11.83 -3.96
CA VAL A 211 -16.34 12.44 -5.17
C VAL A 211 -16.96 11.37 -6.06
N LEU A 212 -18.26 11.51 -6.32
CA LEU A 212 -19.03 10.62 -7.17
C LEU A 212 -18.84 10.97 -8.65
N SER A 213 -18.64 9.96 -9.51
CA SER A 213 -18.58 10.14 -10.97
C SER A 213 -19.95 10.53 -11.57
N ALA A 214 -19.94 11.10 -12.76
CA ALA A 214 -21.17 11.53 -13.45
C ALA A 214 -22.14 10.37 -13.75
N ASP A 215 -21.61 9.17 -14.04
CA ASP A 215 -22.39 7.94 -14.28
C ASP A 215 -22.83 7.26 -12.99
N LYS A 216 -22.38 7.78 -11.82
CA LYS A 216 -22.61 7.27 -10.48
C LYS A 216 -22.08 5.85 -10.22
N LYS A 217 -21.18 5.33 -11.04
CA LYS A 217 -20.62 4.00 -10.87
C LYS A 217 -19.20 3.99 -10.27
N SER A 218 -18.58 5.15 -10.14
CA SER A 218 -17.24 5.26 -9.55
C SER A 218 -17.23 6.32 -8.46
N LEU A 219 -16.39 6.09 -7.46
CA LEU A 219 -16.17 6.97 -6.34
C LEU A 219 -14.65 7.20 -6.17
N SER A 220 -14.23 8.44 -6.02
CA SER A 220 -12.84 8.81 -5.74
C SER A 220 -12.71 9.48 -4.38
N LEU A 221 -11.80 9.00 -3.54
CA LEU A 221 -11.47 9.59 -2.25
C LEU A 221 -10.00 9.98 -2.25
N LYS A 222 -9.73 11.29 -2.22
CA LYS A 222 -8.37 11.83 -2.15
C LYS A 222 -8.10 12.35 -0.74
N MET A 223 -7.00 11.92 -0.16
CA MET A 223 -6.61 12.21 1.21
C MET A 223 -5.17 12.73 1.27
N SER A 224 -4.86 13.55 2.27
CA SER A 224 -3.49 13.86 2.64
C SER A 224 -2.82 12.59 3.18
N LEU A 225 -1.57 12.36 2.81
CA LEU A 225 -0.81 11.25 3.37
C LEU A 225 -0.64 11.39 4.90
N ILE A 226 -0.58 12.63 5.41
CA ILE A 226 -0.53 12.90 6.84
C ILE A 226 -1.79 12.38 7.54
N ASP A 227 -2.97 12.67 6.98
CA ASP A 227 -4.24 12.22 7.57
C ASP A 227 -4.33 10.68 7.56
N CYS A 228 -3.85 10.04 6.49
CA CYS A 228 -3.79 8.58 6.40
C CYS A 228 -2.89 7.97 7.49
N LEU A 229 -1.79 8.64 7.85
CA LEU A 229 -0.85 8.18 8.86
C LEU A 229 -1.28 8.52 10.30
N ASP A 230 -1.87 9.70 10.50
CA ASP A 230 -2.22 10.23 11.83
C ASP A 230 -3.60 9.74 12.33
N LYS A 231 -4.53 9.53 11.39
CA LYS A 231 -5.91 9.12 11.65
C LYS A 231 -6.39 8.10 10.62
N PRO A 232 -5.77 6.91 10.54
CA PRO A 232 -6.02 5.94 9.47
C PRO A 232 -7.49 5.51 9.38
N GLU A 233 -8.24 5.53 10.48
CA GLU A 233 -9.66 5.21 10.52
C GLU A 233 -10.53 6.16 9.69
N THR A 234 -10.07 7.41 9.47
CA THR A 234 -10.80 8.40 8.64
C THR A 234 -10.79 8.01 7.16
N THR A 235 -9.93 7.09 6.75
CA THR A 235 -9.87 6.54 5.40
C THR A 235 -10.88 5.42 5.16
N SER A 236 -11.64 5.02 6.19
CA SER A 236 -12.69 4.01 6.06
C SER A 236 -13.86 4.54 5.23
N LEU A 237 -14.48 3.63 4.47
CA LEU A 237 -15.55 3.96 3.53
C LEU A 237 -16.58 2.84 3.51
N GLU A 238 -17.86 3.22 3.54
CA GLU A 238 -18.98 2.34 3.20
C GLU A 238 -19.69 2.90 1.97
N VAL A 239 -20.01 2.04 1.00
CA VAL A 239 -20.72 2.40 -0.23
C VAL A 239 -21.90 1.45 -0.39
N VAL A 240 -23.09 2.01 -0.58
CA VAL A 240 -24.32 1.24 -0.86
C VAL A 240 -24.70 1.42 -2.32
N LEU A 241 -24.92 0.32 -3.03
CA LEU A 241 -25.32 0.31 -4.43
C LEU A 241 -26.84 0.31 -4.59
N GLU A 242 -27.33 0.79 -5.74
CA GLU A 242 -28.73 0.62 -6.13
C GLU A 242 -29.00 -0.87 -6.43
N ASN A 243 -30.24 -1.30 -6.25
CA ASN A 243 -30.69 -2.66 -6.57
C ASN A 243 -30.71 -2.90 -8.09
#